data_590bc37c47b457a4077724e7ba46c8a5
#
_entry.id   590bc37c47b457a4077724e7ba46c8a5
#
_cell.length_a   1.000
_cell.length_b   1.000
_cell.length_c   1.000
_cell.angle_alpha   90.00
_cell.angle_beta   90.00
_cell.angle_gamma   90.00
#
_symmetry.space_group_name_H-M   'P 1'
#
loop_
_entity.id
_entity.type
_entity.pdbx_description
1 polymer ?
#
loop_
_entity_poly.entity_id
_entity_poly.type
_entity_poly.pdbx_seq_one_letter_code
_entity_poly.pdbx_strand_id
1 'polypeptide(L)'
;MSQLPQKFQDWFAGRGWSLRAHQLAILEHAMHGESALLISPTGGGKTLAGFLPSLVELSEAHERKGIHTLYISPLKALAVDIARNLEAPVLEMGLPITIETRTGDTPHSRRKRQREHPPDILITTPEQVSLLIADAGAAHMLRHLKAIILDELHSLVTSKRGVLLSLALARVHSIAPEARRIGLS
;
A
#
# COMPACT_ATOMS: atom_id res chain seq x y z
N MET A 1 -5.26 -23.94 1.60
CA MET A 1 -5.27 -23.02 0.43
C MET A 1 -6.41 -22.06 0.63
N SER A 2 -6.14 -20.85 1.07
CA SER A 2 -7.19 -19.82 1.17
C SER A 2 -7.57 -19.43 -0.25
N GLN A 3 -8.82 -19.65 -0.60
CA GLN A 3 -9.35 -19.25 -1.90
C GLN A 3 -9.54 -17.73 -1.87
N LEU A 4 -9.07 -17.06 -2.91
CA LEU A 4 -9.38 -15.65 -3.14
C LEU A 4 -10.90 -15.44 -3.06
N PRO A 5 -11.41 -14.37 -2.44
CA PRO A 5 -12.85 -14.11 -2.41
C PRO A 5 -13.48 -14.14 -3.80
N GLN A 6 -14.71 -14.64 -3.94
CA GLN A 6 -15.38 -14.88 -5.24
C GLN A 6 -15.36 -13.65 -6.14
N LYS A 7 -15.58 -12.47 -5.58
CA LYS A 7 -15.56 -11.19 -6.32
C LYS A 7 -14.22 -10.93 -7.06
N PHE A 8 -13.10 -11.31 -6.45
CA PHE A 8 -11.78 -11.21 -7.09
C PHE A 8 -11.59 -12.28 -8.15
N GLN A 9 -12.05 -13.52 -7.90
CA GLN A 9 -12.00 -14.59 -8.90
C GLN A 9 -12.77 -14.19 -10.15
N ASP A 10 -13.98 -13.67 -9.99
CA ASP A 10 -14.84 -13.22 -11.10
C ASP A 10 -14.20 -12.06 -11.86
N TRP A 11 -13.57 -11.12 -11.16
CA TRP A 11 -12.86 -10.00 -11.77
C TRP A 11 -11.66 -10.46 -12.62
N PHE A 12 -10.85 -11.39 -12.12
CA PHE A 12 -9.74 -11.96 -12.87
C PHE A 12 -10.26 -12.74 -14.10
N ALA A 13 -11.28 -13.58 -13.92
CA ALA A 13 -11.89 -14.37 -14.99
C ALA A 13 -12.49 -13.48 -16.07
N GLY A 14 -13.20 -12.42 -15.71
CA GLY A 14 -13.80 -11.47 -16.65
C GLY A 14 -12.78 -10.75 -17.54
N ARG A 15 -11.51 -10.67 -17.11
CA ARG A 15 -10.39 -10.11 -17.87
C ARG A 15 -9.58 -11.17 -18.63
N GLY A 16 -9.94 -12.44 -18.51
CA GLY A 16 -9.15 -13.54 -19.04
C GLY A 16 -7.79 -13.68 -18.37
N TRP A 17 -7.65 -13.20 -17.12
CA TRP A 17 -6.41 -13.24 -16.35
C TRP A 17 -6.45 -14.39 -15.35
N SER A 18 -5.29 -14.97 -15.11
CA SER A 18 -5.07 -15.92 -14.01
C SER A 18 -4.10 -15.31 -13.00
N LEU A 19 -4.28 -15.64 -11.73
CA LEU A 19 -3.33 -15.28 -10.69
C LEU A 19 -1.96 -15.92 -10.99
N ARG A 20 -0.94 -15.10 -10.91
CA ARG A 20 0.44 -15.56 -11.06
C ARG A 20 0.95 -16.17 -9.76
N ALA A 21 1.88 -17.11 -9.85
CA ALA A 21 2.44 -17.80 -8.68
C ALA A 21 2.95 -16.83 -7.59
N HIS A 22 3.64 -15.75 -7.99
CA HIS A 22 4.15 -14.76 -7.04
C HIS A 22 3.04 -13.91 -6.38
N GLN A 23 1.89 -13.70 -7.04
CA GLN A 23 0.74 -13.01 -6.46
C GLN A 23 0.09 -13.87 -5.38
N LEU A 24 -0.02 -15.18 -5.63
CA LEU A 24 -0.50 -16.15 -4.65
C LEU A 24 0.46 -16.26 -3.45
N ALA A 25 1.76 -16.30 -3.70
CA ALA A 25 2.77 -16.38 -2.64
C ALA A 25 2.73 -15.14 -1.72
N ILE A 26 2.64 -13.92 -2.28
CA ILE A 26 2.50 -12.69 -1.49
C ILE A 26 1.21 -12.69 -0.68
N LEU A 27 0.10 -13.16 -1.26
CA LEU A 27 -1.17 -13.27 -0.54
C LEU A 27 -1.06 -14.25 0.63
N GLU A 28 -0.42 -15.40 0.44
CA GLU A 28 -0.22 -16.42 1.48
C GLU A 28 0.64 -15.89 2.63
N HIS A 29 1.80 -15.27 2.34
CA HIS A 29 2.62 -14.63 3.37
C HIS A 29 1.85 -13.56 4.14
N ALA A 30 1.09 -12.73 3.43
CA ALA A 30 0.30 -11.69 4.07
C ALA A 30 -0.77 -12.23 5.03
N MET A 31 -1.40 -13.36 4.70
CA MET A 31 -2.37 -14.02 5.57
C MET A 31 -1.76 -14.55 6.87
N HIS A 32 -0.48 -14.90 6.86
CA HIS A 32 0.27 -15.28 8.05
C HIS A 32 0.87 -14.07 8.81
N GLY A 33 0.61 -12.83 8.34
CA GLY A 33 1.18 -11.61 8.93
C GLY A 33 2.66 -11.42 8.60
N GLU A 34 3.19 -12.16 7.63
CA GLU A 34 4.60 -12.18 7.30
C GLU A 34 4.97 -11.04 6.33
N SER A 35 6.19 -10.55 6.47
CA SER A 35 6.81 -9.62 5.51
C SER A 35 7.43 -10.40 4.36
N ALA A 36 7.42 -9.82 3.16
CA ALA A 36 7.92 -10.48 1.95
C ALA A 36 8.67 -9.52 1.03
N LEU A 37 9.57 -10.07 0.24
CA LEU A 37 10.26 -9.37 -0.84
C LEU A 37 9.95 -10.06 -2.18
N LEU A 38 9.32 -9.34 -3.09
CA LEU A 38 9.05 -9.79 -4.44
C LEU A 38 10.07 -9.21 -5.42
N ILE A 39 10.86 -10.07 -6.01
CA ILE A 39 11.79 -9.72 -7.10
C ILE A 39 11.22 -10.30 -8.39
N SER A 40 10.88 -9.44 -9.35
CA SER A 40 10.27 -9.85 -10.62
C SER A 40 10.51 -8.81 -11.71
N PRO A 41 10.63 -9.20 -12.98
CA PRO A 41 10.80 -8.26 -14.08
C PRO A 41 9.67 -7.23 -14.16
N THR A 42 9.95 -6.10 -14.83
CA THR A 42 8.95 -5.06 -15.13
C THR A 42 7.80 -5.65 -15.94
N GLY A 43 6.56 -5.23 -15.69
CA GLY A 43 5.38 -5.83 -16.35
C GLY A 43 4.93 -7.17 -15.74
N GLY A 44 5.64 -7.68 -14.73
CA GLY A 44 5.30 -8.92 -14.02
C GLY A 44 4.06 -8.86 -13.13
N GLY A 45 3.37 -7.72 -13.02
CA GLY A 45 2.21 -7.58 -12.14
C GLY A 45 2.57 -7.41 -10.67
N LYS A 46 3.80 -6.93 -10.38
CA LYS A 46 4.30 -6.67 -9.01
C LYS A 46 3.38 -5.75 -8.21
N THR A 47 2.95 -4.65 -8.81
CA THR A 47 2.09 -3.66 -8.14
C THR A 47 0.82 -4.31 -7.63
N LEU A 48 0.14 -5.08 -8.50
CA LEU A 48 -1.05 -5.82 -8.10
C LEU A 48 -0.74 -6.87 -7.03
N ALA A 49 0.39 -7.58 -7.13
CA ALA A 49 0.81 -8.53 -6.11
C ALA A 49 0.95 -7.89 -4.74
N GLY A 50 1.55 -6.69 -4.68
CA GLY A 50 1.69 -5.93 -3.43
C GLY A 50 0.37 -5.48 -2.83
N PHE A 51 -0.58 -5.04 -3.67
CA PHE A 51 -1.88 -4.54 -3.20
C PHE A 51 -2.91 -5.62 -2.94
N LEU A 52 -2.83 -6.78 -3.59
CA LEU A 52 -3.86 -7.82 -3.56
C LEU A 52 -4.24 -8.22 -2.13
N PRO A 53 -3.30 -8.49 -1.20
CA PRO A 53 -3.65 -8.79 0.19
C PRO A 53 -4.46 -7.68 0.85
N SER A 54 -4.05 -6.42 0.67
CA SER A 54 -4.72 -5.27 1.25
C SER A 54 -6.13 -5.06 0.68
N LEU A 55 -6.32 -5.29 -0.62
CA LEU A 55 -7.64 -5.21 -1.25
C LEU A 55 -8.57 -6.30 -0.72
N VAL A 56 -8.07 -7.53 -0.54
CA VAL A 56 -8.85 -8.64 0.03
C VAL A 56 -9.25 -8.30 1.47
N GLU A 57 -8.30 -7.94 2.33
CA GLU A 57 -8.57 -7.57 3.73
C GLU A 57 -9.56 -6.42 3.85
N LEU A 58 -9.39 -5.37 3.05
CA LEU A 58 -10.29 -4.22 3.04
C LEU A 58 -11.68 -4.56 2.48
N SER A 59 -11.79 -5.52 1.56
CA SER A 59 -13.08 -5.96 1.03
C SER A 59 -13.94 -6.68 2.07
N GLU A 60 -13.30 -7.31 3.05
CA GLU A 60 -13.93 -8.08 4.12
C GLU A 60 -14.06 -7.28 5.43
N ALA A 61 -13.41 -6.12 5.51
CA ALA A 61 -13.40 -5.31 6.73
C ALA A 61 -14.74 -4.65 7.00
N HIS A 62 -15.33 -4.91 8.17
CA HIS A 62 -16.57 -4.28 8.65
C HIS A 62 -16.35 -2.86 9.18
N GLU A 63 -15.18 -2.59 9.72
CA GLU A 63 -14.79 -1.27 10.24
C GLU A 63 -13.48 -0.80 9.62
N ARG A 64 -13.40 0.49 9.33
CA ARG A 64 -12.23 1.15 8.78
C ARG A 64 -11.78 2.28 9.69
N LYS A 65 -10.57 2.16 10.21
CA LYS A 65 -10.02 3.07 11.21
C LYS A 65 -8.61 3.51 10.81
N GLY A 66 -8.50 4.63 10.12
CA GLY A 66 -7.19 5.13 9.70
C GLY A 66 -6.65 4.43 8.44
N ILE A 67 -5.38 4.62 8.17
CA ILE A 67 -4.71 4.05 7.01
C ILE A 67 -4.46 2.57 7.25
N HIS A 68 -5.00 1.72 6.37
CA HIS A 68 -4.74 0.30 6.35
C HIS A 68 -3.42 -0.03 5.64
N THR A 69 -3.17 0.62 4.50
CA THR A 69 -2.00 0.36 3.65
C THR A 69 -1.28 1.64 3.29
N LEU A 70 0.02 1.67 3.55
CA LEU A 70 0.92 2.74 3.15
C LEU A 70 1.78 2.24 1.98
N TYR A 71 1.58 2.80 0.79
CA TYR A 71 2.40 2.51 -0.38
C TYR A 71 3.42 3.62 -0.61
N ILE A 72 4.68 3.25 -0.71
CA ILE A 72 5.80 4.19 -0.82
C ILE A 72 6.47 3.99 -2.17
N SER A 73 6.31 4.98 -3.05
CA SER A 73 6.95 5.02 -4.37
C SER A 73 8.11 6.00 -4.37
N PRO A 74 9.25 5.67 -4.98
CA PRO A 74 10.40 6.57 -5.06
C PRO A 74 10.13 7.83 -5.90
N LEU A 75 9.17 7.78 -6.82
CA LEU A 75 8.86 8.86 -7.74
C LEU A 75 7.42 9.33 -7.60
N LYS A 76 7.24 10.65 -7.54
CA LYS A 76 5.94 11.29 -7.44
C LYS A 76 5.01 10.96 -8.62
N ALA A 77 5.53 11.01 -9.86
CA ALA A 77 4.74 10.68 -11.05
C ALA A 77 4.23 9.23 -10.99
N LEU A 78 5.09 8.30 -10.58
CA LEU A 78 4.73 6.90 -10.40
C LEU A 78 3.64 6.71 -9.34
N ALA A 79 3.71 7.45 -8.24
CA ALA A 79 2.68 7.41 -7.19
C ALA A 79 1.28 7.78 -7.72
N VAL A 80 1.21 8.79 -8.61
CA VAL A 80 -0.06 9.20 -9.23
C VAL A 80 -0.58 8.14 -10.21
N ASP A 81 0.30 7.58 -11.04
CA ASP A 81 -0.08 6.54 -12.01
C ASP A 81 -0.55 5.26 -11.31
N ILE A 82 0.12 4.87 -10.23
CA ILE A 82 -0.28 3.72 -9.41
C ILE A 82 -1.66 3.94 -8.80
N ALA A 83 -1.95 5.13 -8.28
CA ALA A 83 -3.27 5.44 -7.73
C ALA A 83 -4.36 5.24 -8.78
N ARG A 84 -4.18 5.79 -9.99
CA ARG A 84 -5.12 5.62 -11.11
C ARG A 84 -5.29 4.16 -11.50
N ASN A 85 -4.20 3.42 -11.60
CA ASN A 85 -4.22 2.00 -11.97
C ASN A 85 -4.90 1.12 -10.90
N LEU A 86 -4.87 1.54 -9.64
CA LEU A 86 -5.52 0.83 -8.55
C LEU A 86 -7.00 1.22 -8.40
N GLU A 87 -7.37 2.44 -8.75
CA GLU A 87 -8.77 2.90 -8.72
C GLU A 87 -9.66 2.08 -9.67
N ALA A 88 -9.16 1.70 -10.85
CA ALA A 88 -9.92 0.93 -11.82
C ALA A 88 -10.39 -0.44 -11.26
N PRO A 89 -9.54 -1.35 -10.76
CA PRO A 89 -10.00 -2.61 -10.17
C PRO A 89 -10.90 -2.43 -8.96
N VAL A 90 -10.64 -1.42 -8.13
CA VAL A 90 -11.48 -1.11 -6.96
C VAL A 90 -12.89 -0.72 -7.39
N LEU A 91 -13.01 0.14 -8.40
CA LEU A 91 -14.30 0.57 -8.95
C LEU A 91 -15.03 -0.58 -9.65
N GLU A 92 -14.34 -1.34 -10.51
CA GLU A 92 -14.90 -2.45 -11.25
C GLU A 92 -15.43 -3.58 -10.37
N MET A 93 -14.75 -3.86 -9.27
CA MET A 93 -15.21 -4.82 -8.26
C MET A 93 -16.24 -4.23 -7.30
N GLY A 94 -16.56 -2.93 -7.39
CA GLY A 94 -17.46 -2.25 -6.45
C GLY A 94 -16.97 -2.34 -5.01
N LEU A 95 -15.65 -2.23 -4.79
CA LEU A 95 -15.07 -2.22 -3.45
C LEU A 95 -15.19 -0.83 -2.84
N PRO A 96 -15.74 -0.67 -1.62
CA PRO A 96 -15.87 0.62 -0.98
C PRO A 96 -14.53 1.08 -0.35
N ILE A 97 -13.44 1.05 -1.10
CA ILE A 97 -12.06 1.35 -0.66
C ILE A 97 -11.68 2.76 -1.12
N THR A 98 -11.18 3.57 -0.20
CA THR A 98 -10.69 4.92 -0.49
C THR A 98 -9.18 4.91 -0.72
N ILE A 99 -8.77 5.48 -1.87
CA ILE A 99 -7.36 5.57 -2.27
C ILE A 99 -7.01 7.04 -2.42
N GLU A 100 -5.96 7.50 -1.78
CA GLU A 100 -5.47 8.85 -1.94
C GLU A 100 -3.94 8.91 -2.10
N THR A 101 -3.49 9.96 -2.79
CA THR A 101 -2.06 10.28 -2.89
C THR A 101 -1.68 11.41 -1.93
N ARG A 102 -0.47 11.32 -1.35
CA ARG A 102 0.17 12.42 -0.62
C ARG A 102 1.59 12.59 -1.13
N THR A 103 1.79 13.63 -1.93
CA THR A 103 3.06 14.01 -2.54
C THR A 103 3.47 15.42 -2.13
N GLY A 104 4.62 15.90 -2.61
CA GLY A 104 5.05 17.28 -2.36
C GLY A 104 4.04 18.34 -2.78
N ASP A 105 3.26 18.06 -3.84
CA ASP A 105 2.27 18.99 -4.41
C ASP A 105 0.88 18.87 -3.78
N THR A 106 0.68 17.95 -2.83
CA THR A 106 -0.63 17.81 -2.18
C THR A 106 -0.97 19.07 -1.39
N PRO A 107 -2.07 19.78 -1.69
CA PRO A 107 -2.45 21.01 -1.02
C PRO A 107 -2.63 20.82 0.49
N HIS A 108 -2.38 21.87 1.27
CA HIS A 108 -2.54 21.85 2.72
C HIS A 108 -3.96 21.45 3.18
N SER A 109 -4.98 21.94 2.48
CA SER A 109 -6.39 21.59 2.74
C SER A 109 -6.63 20.07 2.61
N ARG A 110 -6.07 19.44 1.57
CA ARG A 110 -6.17 18.00 1.38
C ARG A 110 -5.41 17.22 2.44
N ARG A 111 -4.21 17.68 2.83
CA ARG A 111 -3.44 17.08 3.92
C ARG A 111 -4.19 17.15 5.26
N LYS A 112 -4.87 18.28 5.53
CA LYS A 112 -5.72 18.45 6.69
C LYS A 112 -6.87 17.45 6.69
N ARG A 113 -7.60 17.34 5.56
CA ARG A 113 -8.68 16.37 5.40
C ARG A 113 -8.20 14.94 5.60
N GLN A 114 -7.04 14.56 5.04
CA GLN A 114 -6.44 13.23 5.22
C GLN A 114 -6.11 12.91 6.69
N ARG A 115 -5.84 13.91 7.52
CA ARG A 115 -5.65 13.72 8.97
C ARG A 115 -6.98 13.47 9.69
N GLU A 116 -8.00 14.21 9.31
CA GLU A 116 -9.34 14.12 9.92
C GLU A 116 -10.08 12.86 9.44
N HIS A 117 -9.93 12.54 8.17
CA HIS A 117 -10.53 11.40 7.48
C HIS A 117 -9.46 10.65 6.67
N PRO A 118 -8.66 9.79 7.31
CA PRO A 118 -7.62 9.03 6.63
C PRO A 118 -8.20 8.09 5.57
N PRO A 119 -7.57 8.00 4.37
CA PRO A 119 -7.97 7.00 3.38
C PRO A 119 -7.56 5.59 3.82
N ASP A 120 -8.19 4.57 3.24
CA ASP A 120 -7.82 3.18 3.47
C ASP A 120 -6.40 2.88 2.94
N ILE A 121 -6.10 3.40 1.74
CA ILE A 121 -4.80 3.25 1.10
C ILE A 121 -4.21 4.64 0.84
N LEU A 122 -3.04 4.90 1.40
CA LEU A 122 -2.28 6.13 1.13
C LEU A 122 -1.04 5.81 0.30
N ILE A 123 -0.96 6.41 -0.90
CA ILE A 123 0.18 6.30 -1.81
C ILE A 123 1.03 7.57 -1.68
N THR A 124 2.32 7.39 -1.39
CA THR A 124 3.17 8.52 -1.00
C THR A 124 4.63 8.34 -1.47
N THR A 125 5.50 9.29 -1.12
CA THR A 125 6.94 9.23 -1.37
C THR A 125 7.74 9.19 -0.07
N PRO A 126 9.01 8.75 -0.08
CA PRO A 126 9.85 8.67 1.13
C PRO A 126 9.88 9.96 1.95
N GLU A 127 9.98 11.11 1.28
CA GLU A 127 10.03 12.42 1.95
C GLU A 127 8.72 12.73 2.68
N GLN A 128 7.59 12.35 2.07
CA GLN A 128 6.28 12.59 2.66
C GLN A 128 6.01 11.68 3.86
N VAL A 129 6.59 10.48 3.90
CA VAL A 129 6.53 9.61 5.09
C VAL A 129 7.21 10.31 6.27
N SER A 130 8.38 10.91 6.07
CA SER A 130 9.10 11.66 7.11
C SER A 130 8.28 12.83 7.63
N LEU A 131 7.60 13.56 6.75
CA LEU A 131 6.70 14.65 7.13
C LEU A 131 5.43 14.14 7.84
N LEU A 132 4.90 12.99 7.41
CA LEU A 132 3.72 12.38 8.00
C LEU A 132 3.97 11.98 9.46
N ILE A 133 5.11 11.35 9.74
CA ILE A 133 5.45 10.90 11.11
C ILE A 133 5.82 12.06 12.06
N ALA A 134 6.23 13.21 11.51
CA ALA A 134 6.47 14.43 12.28
C ALA A 134 5.17 15.15 12.66
N ASP A 135 4.05 14.81 12.05
CA ASP A 135 2.74 15.39 12.36
C ASP A 135 2.18 14.83 13.67
N ALA A 136 1.60 15.70 14.49
CA ALA A 136 0.96 15.29 15.76
C ALA A 136 -0.18 14.26 15.56
N GLY A 137 -0.81 14.25 14.38
CA GLY A 137 -1.85 13.28 14.00
C GLY A 137 -1.33 11.93 13.51
N ALA A 138 0.00 11.72 13.40
CA ALA A 138 0.58 10.52 12.82
C ALA A 138 0.08 9.22 13.48
N ALA A 139 0.06 9.19 14.81
CA ALA A 139 -0.42 8.02 15.55
C ALA A 139 -1.90 7.72 15.27
N HIS A 140 -2.75 8.74 15.14
CA HIS A 140 -4.16 8.57 14.79
C HIS A 140 -4.32 7.95 13.38
N MET A 141 -3.54 8.42 12.42
CA MET A 141 -3.62 7.93 11.04
C MET A 141 -3.06 6.51 10.87
N LEU A 142 -1.97 6.17 11.59
CA LEU A 142 -1.14 4.99 11.32
C LEU A 142 -1.31 3.83 12.31
N ARG A 143 -1.93 4.02 13.47
CA ARG A 143 -2.03 2.96 14.51
C ARG A 143 -2.75 1.68 14.05
N HIS A 144 -3.54 1.75 12.99
CA HIS A 144 -4.26 0.61 12.42
C HIS A 144 -3.64 0.10 11.11
N LEU A 145 -2.42 0.56 10.82
CA LEU A 145 -1.68 0.16 9.62
C LEU A 145 -1.42 -1.36 9.65
N LYS A 146 -1.77 -2.04 8.56
CA LYS A 146 -1.58 -3.49 8.38
C LYS A 146 -0.48 -3.81 7.39
N ALA A 147 -0.26 -2.94 6.41
CA ALA A 147 0.74 -3.18 5.37
C ALA A 147 1.51 -1.91 4.99
N ILE A 148 2.81 -2.07 4.76
CA ILE A 148 3.69 -1.08 4.16
C ILE A 148 4.25 -1.71 2.89
N ILE A 149 3.96 -1.11 1.73
CA ILE A 149 4.48 -1.56 0.44
C ILE A 149 5.59 -0.61 0.01
N LEU A 150 6.76 -1.16 -0.25
CA LEU A 150 7.96 -0.42 -0.68
C LEU A 150 8.22 -0.74 -2.15
N ASP A 151 7.90 0.20 -3.02
CA ASP A 151 8.08 0.02 -4.46
C ASP A 151 9.49 0.41 -4.90
N GLU A 152 9.97 -0.26 -5.97
CA GLU A 152 11.31 -0.08 -6.52
C GLU A 152 12.39 -0.07 -5.41
N LEU A 153 12.30 -1.03 -4.49
CA LEU A 153 13.10 -1.08 -3.27
C LEU A 153 14.61 -0.97 -3.56
N HIS A 154 15.07 -1.54 -4.67
CA HIS A 154 16.47 -1.46 -5.10
C HIS A 154 16.96 0.00 -5.31
N SER A 155 16.07 0.90 -5.73
CA SER A 155 16.40 2.32 -5.91
C SER A 155 16.52 3.09 -4.59
N LEU A 156 15.91 2.58 -3.55
CA LEU A 156 15.92 3.20 -2.22
C LEU A 156 17.12 2.76 -1.38
N VAL A 157 17.46 1.46 -1.38
CA VAL A 157 18.43 0.84 -0.47
C VAL A 157 19.80 1.53 -0.48
N THR A 158 20.27 1.97 -1.62
CA THR A 158 21.61 2.59 -1.79
C THR A 158 21.60 4.11 -1.74
N SER A 159 20.46 4.74 -1.46
CA SER A 159 20.27 6.18 -1.55
C SER A 159 20.17 6.87 -0.19
N LYS A 160 20.53 8.17 -0.13
CA LYS A 160 20.28 9.01 1.06
C LYS A 160 18.78 9.05 1.42
N ARG A 161 17.91 8.99 0.41
CA ARG A 161 16.44 8.91 0.60
C ARG A 161 16.03 7.63 1.32
N GLY A 162 16.70 6.51 1.03
CA GLY A 162 16.47 5.24 1.71
C GLY A 162 16.89 5.29 3.17
N VAL A 163 17.99 5.94 3.50
CA VAL A 163 18.40 6.17 4.91
C VAL A 163 17.34 6.98 5.66
N LEU A 164 16.87 8.08 5.08
CA LEU A 164 15.80 8.88 5.67
C LEU A 164 14.51 8.05 5.85
N LEU A 165 14.15 7.28 4.84
CA LEU A 165 12.98 6.40 4.88
C LEU A 165 13.13 5.33 5.98
N SER A 166 14.31 4.73 6.16
CA SER A 166 14.51 3.70 7.20
C SER A 166 14.29 4.25 8.60
N LEU A 167 14.73 5.48 8.87
CA LEU A 167 14.46 6.19 10.14
C LEU A 167 12.96 6.45 10.32
N ALA A 168 12.28 6.90 9.25
CA ALA A 168 10.85 7.12 9.28
C ALA A 168 10.09 5.81 9.53
N LEU A 169 10.48 4.71 8.88
CA LEU A 169 9.88 3.38 9.07
C LEU A 169 10.10 2.82 10.46
N ALA A 170 11.23 3.13 11.11
CA ALA A 170 11.44 2.78 12.51
C ALA A 170 10.40 3.45 13.42
N ARG A 171 10.07 4.71 13.14
CA ARG A 171 9.00 5.42 13.86
C ARG A 171 7.61 4.86 13.52
N VAL A 172 7.33 4.55 12.26
CA VAL A 172 6.08 3.87 11.88
C VAL A 172 5.94 2.54 12.60
N HIS A 173 7.02 1.75 12.70
CA HIS A 173 7.03 0.50 13.46
C HIS A 173 6.68 0.68 14.94
N SER A 174 7.15 1.74 15.58
CA SER A 174 6.77 2.02 16.97
C SER A 174 5.27 2.36 17.15
N ILE A 175 4.60 2.84 16.10
CA ILE A 175 3.16 3.15 16.11
C ILE A 175 2.33 1.91 15.73
N ALA A 176 2.78 1.14 14.76
CA ALA A 176 2.11 -0.03 14.19
C ALA A 176 3.10 -1.21 14.06
N PRO A 177 3.46 -1.88 15.17
CA PRO A 177 4.49 -2.92 15.17
C PRO A 177 4.09 -4.15 14.33
N GLU A 178 2.81 -4.43 14.22
CA GLU A 178 2.26 -5.58 13.49
C GLU A 178 2.12 -5.33 11.97
N ALA A 179 2.46 -4.13 11.49
CA ALA A 179 2.37 -3.83 10.06
C ALA A 179 3.44 -4.61 9.29
N ARG A 180 2.99 -5.53 8.41
CA ARG A 180 3.88 -6.29 7.53
C ARG A 180 4.49 -5.38 6.46
N ARG A 181 5.66 -5.75 5.97
CA ARG A 181 6.38 -5.01 4.92
C ARG A 181 6.47 -5.85 3.67
N ILE A 182 6.06 -5.29 2.55
CA ILE A 182 6.13 -5.93 1.23
C ILE A 182 7.07 -5.09 0.38
N GLY A 183 8.25 -5.62 0.09
CA GLY A 183 9.20 -5.01 -0.84
C GLY A 183 8.94 -5.48 -2.26
N LEU A 184 8.94 -4.53 -3.22
CA LEU A 184 8.83 -4.81 -4.65
C LEU A 184 10.10 -4.32 -5.35
N SER A 185 10.74 -5.20 -6.15
CA SER A 185 11.98 -4.89 -6.85
C SER A 185 12.06 -5.58 -8.20
#